data_33c20b1d7af276783563660741059b38
#
_entry.id   33c20b1d7af276783563660741059b38
#
_cell.length_a   1.000
_cell.length_b   1.000
_cell.length_c   1.000
_cell.angle_alpha   90.00
_cell.angle_beta   90.00
_cell.angle_gamma   90.00
#
_symmetry.space_group_name_H-M   'P 1'
#
loop_
_entity.id
_entity.type
_entity.pdbx_description
1 polymer ?
#
loop_
_entity_poly.entity_id
_entity_poly.type
_entity_poly.pdbx_seq_one_letter_code
_entity_poly.pdbx_strand_id
1 'polypeptide(L)'
;MFRKAKGKLIEWKKNNNKALLVTGARQVGKTYIIREFLNEEYGEENFIEFNLFENNLARETIETSTSSEDLLFRLSVLSNKPMIKGKTVIFLDEVQVCSNIITAIKFLVEEGSYRYVLSGSLLGTELKDIKSIPVGYMDSFQMFPLDFEEFLIANGLNAGVIDRIKMCFENLTPVDNIIHSKLIEMFHLYLIVGGMPAVVVKYLQTNNLKDVVQEQNSINMAYRQDISKYDAENKLYIKEIFDLIPSELNNQNKRFIMKNLNENLKFSKYENSFIWLKDAGVALPNYCADEPKIPLILSRSRNLFKLFHCDVGLLASMYMDNNLQIKILNKDKDINFGAIYENAIAEELVSKGFDLYYYKNNKLGEIDFLIENKGFIVPLEIKSGKSYKRHNALDNLLMRDFDIPKAYILSNSNLEVDGKKIYLPIYMIMFFEKDKMEDFTYKIDLSNI
;
A
#
# COMPACT_ATOMS: atom_id res chain seq x y z
N MET A 1 -8.78 -0.79 16.69
CA MET A 1 -9.20 -1.26 15.33
C MET A 1 -8.24 -2.36 14.88
N PHE A 2 -8.77 -3.46 14.34
CA PHE A 2 -7.91 -4.56 13.87
C PHE A 2 -7.01 -4.10 12.69
N ARG A 3 -5.71 -4.47 12.76
CA ARG A 3 -4.71 -4.17 11.74
C ARG A 3 -3.76 -5.35 11.56
N LYS A 4 -3.63 -5.85 10.33
CA LYS A 4 -2.68 -6.91 9.95
C LYS A 4 -1.23 -6.53 10.26
N ALA A 5 -0.92 -5.25 10.20
CA ALA A 5 0.40 -4.69 10.56
C ALA A 5 0.83 -5.06 11.98
N LYS A 6 -0.11 -5.25 12.93
CA LYS A 6 0.20 -5.68 14.31
C LYS A 6 0.85 -7.06 14.34
N GLY A 7 0.43 -7.97 13.46
CA GLY A 7 1.05 -9.28 13.31
C GLY A 7 2.54 -9.20 12.95
N LYS A 8 2.92 -8.26 12.05
CA LYS A 8 4.33 -8.03 11.67
C LYS A 8 5.17 -7.48 12.84
N LEU A 9 4.58 -6.63 13.68
CA LEU A 9 5.22 -6.14 14.90
C LEU A 9 5.47 -7.27 15.90
N ILE A 10 4.48 -8.16 16.08
CA ILE A 10 4.60 -9.34 16.97
C ILE A 10 5.66 -10.32 16.42
N GLU A 11 5.71 -10.53 15.11
CA GLU A 11 6.72 -11.38 14.46
C GLU A 11 8.13 -10.80 14.67
N TRP A 12 8.32 -9.50 14.49
CA TRP A 12 9.59 -8.82 14.78
C TRP A 12 10.01 -9.01 16.24
N LYS A 13 9.08 -8.86 17.20
CA LYS A 13 9.38 -9.06 18.63
C LYS A 13 9.96 -10.46 18.89
N LYS A 14 9.42 -11.49 18.22
CA LYS A 14 9.83 -12.89 18.41
C LYS A 14 11.16 -13.25 17.79
N ASN A 15 11.45 -12.69 16.63
CA ASN A 15 12.46 -13.26 15.72
C ASN A 15 13.75 -12.45 15.60
N ASN A 16 13.83 -11.21 16.13
CA ASN A 16 14.94 -10.33 15.77
C ASN A 16 15.47 -9.44 16.90
N ASN A 17 16.79 -9.26 16.89
CA ASN A 17 17.49 -8.19 17.63
C ASN A 17 17.72 -6.93 16.78
N LYS A 18 17.26 -6.92 15.52
CA LYS A 18 17.39 -5.77 14.64
C LYS A 18 16.39 -4.68 14.99
N ALA A 19 16.71 -3.45 14.65
CA ALA A 19 15.74 -2.37 14.67
C ALA A 19 14.59 -2.64 13.68
N LEU A 20 13.41 -2.09 13.95
CA LEU A 20 12.28 -2.16 13.02
C LEU A 20 11.91 -0.78 12.51
N LEU A 21 11.83 -0.63 11.20
CA LEU A 21 11.36 0.58 10.54
C LEU A 21 9.98 0.36 9.94
N VAL A 22 8.99 1.13 10.40
CA VAL A 22 7.62 1.13 9.84
C VAL A 22 7.45 2.35 8.96
N THR A 23 7.32 2.12 7.66
CA THR A 23 7.11 3.17 6.65
C THR A 23 5.66 3.23 6.18
N GLY A 24 5.31 4.19 5.35
CA GLY A 24 3.99 4.32 4.71
C GLY A 24 3.51 5.75 4.63
N ALA A 25 2.46 6.00 3.86
CA ALA A 25 1.89 7.32 3.68
C ALA A 25 1.52 7.98 5.03
N ARG A 26 1.36 9.29 5.01
CA ARG A 26 0.85 10.01 6.20
C ARG A 26 -0.56 9.53 6.55
N GLN A 27 -0.87 9.53 7.86
CA GLN A 27 -2.20 9.22 8.41
C GLN A 27 -2.68 7.76 8.21
N VAL A 28 -1.82 6.83 7.77
CA VAL A 28 -2.18 5.39 7.71
C VAL A 28 -2.16 4.70 9.08
N GLY A 29 -1.83 5.44 10.16
CA GLY A 29 -1.92 4.95 11.54
C GLY A 29 -0.64 4.32 12.09
N LYS A 30 0.56 4.62 11.55
CA LYS A 30 1.85 4.07 11.99
C LYS A 30 2.10 4.27 13.49
N THR A 31 2.12 5.51 13.94
CA THR A 31 2.35 5.86 15.35
C THR A 31 1.34 5.19 16.29
N TYR A 32 0.06 5.17 15.88
CA TYR A 32 -1.00 4.56 16.66
C TYR A 32 -0.77 3.07 16.89
N ILE A 33 -0.52 2.29 15.83
CA ILE A 33 -0.36 0.83 15.94
C ILE A 33 0.92 0.45 16.69
N ILE A 34 2.01 1.25 16.53
CA ILE A 34 3.26 1.03 17.27
C ILE A 34 3.03 1.28 18.76
N ARG A 35 2.38 2.39 19.15
CA ARG A 35 2.04 2.66 20.56
C ARG A 35 1.15 1.57 21.15
N GLU A 36 0.09 1.15 20.42
CA GLU A 36 -0.79 0.07 20.86
C GLU A 36 0.01 -1.23 21.10
N PHE A 37 0.86 -1.61 20.15
CA PHE A 37 1.73 -2.78 20.25
C PHE A 37 2.71 -2.67 21.44
N LEU A 38 3.38 -1.52 21.62
CA LEU A 38 4.35 -1.33 22.69
C LEU A 38 3.67 -1.35 24.07
N ASN A 39 2.48 -0.76 24.21
CA ASN A 39 1.70 -0.82 25.43
C ASN A 39 1.30 -2.25 25.81
N GLU A 40 0.81 -3.03 24.85
CA GLU A 40 0.34 -4.40 25.09
C GLU A 40 1.49 -5.38 25.36
N GLU A 41 2.59 -5.24 24.63
CA GLU A 41 3.67 -6.24 24.63
C GLU A 41 4.82 -5.95 25.60
N TYR A 42 4.99 -4.69 26.00
CA TYR A 42 6.08 -4.24 26.89
C TYR A 42 5.56 -3.52 28.15
N GLY A 43 4.36 -2.96 28.11
CA GLY A 43 3.83 -2.09 29.16
C GLY A 43 4.29 -0.65 29.00
N GLU A 44 3.49 0.29 29.50
CA GLU A 44 3.73 1.73 29.34
C GLU A 44 5.08 2.18 29.92
N GLU A 45 5.55 1.54 30.96
CA GLU A 45 6.81 1.86 31.66
C GLU A 45 8.06 1.36 30.92
N ASN A 46 7.93 0.41 29.98
CA ASN A 46 9.05 -0.24 29.32
C ASN A 46 9.27 0.23 27.88
N PHE A 47 8.65 1.31 27.45
CA PHE A 47 9.05 1.97 26.21
C PHE A 47 9.11 3.47 26.37
N ILE A 48 9.98 4.08 25.58
CA ILE A 48 10.20 5.53 25.54
C ILE A 48 10.02 5.95 24.09
N GLU A 49 9.23 7.00 23.92
CA GLU A 49 8.96 7.57 22.60
C GLU A 49 9.61 8.94 22.48
N PHE A 50 10.30 9.15 21.35
CA PHE A 50 10.78 10.45 20.89
C PHE A 50 10.14 10.74 19.54
N ASN A 51 9.20 11.69 19.53
CA ASN A 51 8.69 12.24 18.28
C ASN A 51 9.68 13.29 17.77
N LEU A 52 10.44 12.94 16.73
CA LEU A 52 11.52 13.80 16.23
C LEU A 52 11.01 15.05 15.50
N PHE A 53 9.74 15.07 15.09
CA PHE A 53 9.14 16.27 14.52
C PHE A 53 8.84 17.33 15.57
N GLU A 54 8.40 16.92 16.76
CA GLU A 54 8.03 17.82 17.86
C GLU A 54 9.19 18.11 18.81
N ASN A 55 10.09 17.15 19.01
CA ASN A 55 11.18 17.23 19.97
C ASN A 55 12.51 17.67 19.33
N ASN A 56 12.72 18.98 19.27
CA ASN A 56 13.95 19.57 18.74
C ASN A 56 15.20 19.12 19.49
N LEU A 57 15.13 18.98 20.83
CA LEU A 57 16.28 18.56 21.64
C LEU A 57 16.70 17.12 21.32
N ALA A 58 15.73 16.22 21.08
CA ALA A 58 16.05 14.86 20.65
C ALA A 58 16.72 14.85 19.27
N ARG A 59 16.28 15.69 18.32
CA ARG A 59 16.96 15.83 17.02
C ARG A 59 18.39 16.33 17.17
N GLU A 60 18.59 17.44 17.86
CA GLU A 60 19.93 18.00 18.09
C GLU A 60 20.84 16.98 18.80
N THR A 61 20.30 16.22 19.74
CA THR A 61 21.02 15.14 20.41
C THR A 61 21.51 14.09 19.42
N ILE A 62 20.63 13.62 18.51
CA ILE A 62 21.01 12.65 17.47
C ILE A 62 22.04 13.20 16.51
N GLU A 63 21.89 14.47 16.09
CA GLU A 63 22.76 15.12 15.14
C GLU A 63 24.16 15.43 15.66
N THR A 64 24.26 15.73 16.98
CA THR A 64 25.52 16.17 17.62
C THR A 64 26.24 15.10 18.40
N SER A 65 25.64 13.93 18.60
CA SER A 65 26.25 12.82 19.33
C SER A 65 27.42 12.23 18.54
N THR A 66 28.50 11.92 19.28
CA THR A 66 29.76 11.44 18.70
C THR A 66 29.91 9.91 18.74
N SER A 67 29.11 9.24 19.60
CA SER A 67 29.10 7.79 19.74
C SER A 67 27.72 7.29 20.15
N SER A 68 27.47 5.97 20.06
CA SER A 68 26.25 5.35 20.57
C SER A 68 26.08 5.52 22.08
N GLU A 69 27.16 5.46 22.84
CA GLU A 69 27.13 5.66 24.30
C GLU A 69 26.74 7.10 24.65
N ASP A 70 27.33 8.10 23.98
CA ASP A 70 27.00 9.51 24.13
C ASP A 70 25.53 9.77 23.79
N LEU A 71 25.07 9.21 22.64
CA LEU A 71 23.67 9.32 22.23
C LEU A 71 22.70 8.73 23.26
N LEU A 72 22.96 7.50 23.71
CA LEU A 72 22.10 6.82 24.69
C LEU A 72 22.08 7.53 26.03
N PHE A 73 23.25 8.04 26.51
CA PHE A 73 23.34 8.84 27.73
C PHE A 73 22.47 10.10 27.62
N ARG A 74 22.59 10.86 26.53
CA ARG A 74 21.82 12.10 26.34
C ARG A 74 20.32 11.81 26.17
N LEU A 75 19.92 10.75 25.44
CA LEU A 75 18.51 10.32 25.34
C LEU A 75 17.96 9.91 26.72
N SER A 76 18.78 9.28 27.57
CA SER A 76 18.35 8.94 28.95
C SER A 76 18.07 10.17 29.82
N VAL A 77 18.80 11.27 29.61
CA VAL A 77 18.57 12.55 30.28
C VAL A 77 17.30 13.24 29.78
N LEU A 78 16.99 13.10 28.49
CA LEU A 78 15.77 13.66 27.87
C LEU A 78 14.52 12.83 28.16
N SER A 79 14.70 11.59 28.58
CA SER A 79 13.59 10.68 28.83
C SER A 79 12.86 11.01 30.14
N ASN A 80 11.53 11.00 30.10
CA ASN A 80 10.68 11.12 31.28
C ASN A 80 10.56 9.82 32.10
N LYS A 81 11.16 8.73 31.60
CA LYS A 81 11.10 7.40 32.21
C LYS A 81 12.50 6.80 32.28
N PRO A 82 12.80 5.91 33.23
CA PRO A 82 14.10 5.25 33.31
C PRO A 82 14.35 4.33 32.14
N MET A 83 15.52 4.43 31.52
CA MET A 83 15.98 3.52 30.47
C MET A 83 16.63 2.28 31.08
N ILE A 84 15.93 1.14 31.06
CA ILE A 84 16.39 -0.13 31.66
C ILE A 84 16.97 -1.01 30.57
N LYS A 85 18.28 -1.32 30.66
CA LYS A 85 18.97 -2.19 29.70
C LYS A 85 18.29 -3.56 29.60
N GLY A 86 18.10 -4.05 28.38
CA GLY A 86 17.43 -5.33 28.07
C GLY A 86 15.91 -5.34 28.23
N LYS A 87 15.29 -4.25 28.73
CA LYS A 87 13.83 -4.15 28.89
C LYS A 87 13.22 -3.04 28.06
N THR A 88 13.83 -1.86 28.06
CA THR A 88 13.26 -0.68 27.40
C THR A 88 13.36 -0.79 25.88
N VAL A 89 12.26 -0.47 25.20
CA VAL A 89 12.20 -0.25 23.77
C VAL A 89 12.22 1.26 23.49
N ILE A 90 13.08 1.69 22.58
CA ILE A 90 13.15 3.09 22.15
C ILE A 90 12.36 3.23 20.85
N PHE A 91 11.30 4.01 20.90
CA PHE A 91 10.48 4.35 19.72
C PHE A 91 10.85 5.74 19.21
N LEU A 92 11.34 5.80 18.00
CA LEU A 92 11.70 7.03 17.29
C LEU A 92 10.66 7.29 16.19
N ASP A 93 9.80 8.27 16.43
CA ASP A 93 8.73 8.62 15.50
C ASP A 93 9.14 9.78 14.58
N GLU A 94 8.65 9.78 13.34
CA GLU A 94 8.90 10.78 12.29
C GLU A 94 10.40 10.92 11.94
N VAL A 95 11.10 9.78 11.80
CA VAL A 95 12.57 9.75 11.60
C VAL A 95 13.05 10.43 10.30
N GLN A 96 12.16 10.72 9.34
CA GLN A 96 12.54 11.43 8.13
C GLN A 96 13.05 12.85 8.38
N VAL A 97 12.69 13.48 9.52
CA VAL A 97 13.20 14.82 9.85
C VAL A 97 14.61 14.80 10.46
N CYS A 98 15.18 13.60 10.67
CA CYS A 98 16.52 13.43 11.23
C CYS A 98 17.19 12.18 10.62
N SER A 99 17.66 12.31 9.38
CA SER A 99 18.22 11.20 8.59
C SER A 99 19.45 10.53 9.23
N ASN A 100 20.19 11.25 10.07
CA ASN A 100 21.35 10.73 10.78
C ASN A 100 21.05 9.53 11.67
N ILE A 101 19.81 9.42 12.20
CA ILE A 101 19.41 8.29 13.04
C ILE A 101 19.45 6.96 12.27
N ILE A 102 19.12 6.97 10.98
CA ILE A 102 19.16 5.76 10.14
C ILE A 102 20.60 5.23 10.04
N THR A 103 21.58 6.12 9.96
CA THR A 103 23.00 5.74 9.96
C THR A 103 23.45 5.27 11.35
N ALA A 104 23.00 5.96 12.39
CA ALA A 104 23.36 5.65 13.78
C ALA A 104 22.77 4.33 14.28
N ILE A 105 21.65 3.87 13.70
CA ILE A 105 20.92 2.67 14.17
C ILE A 105 21.78 1.42 14.16
N LYS A 106 22.74 1.30 13.23
CA LYS A 106 23.71 0.20 13.20
C LYS A 106 24.46 0.11 14.54
N PHE A 107 25.06 1.21 14.97
CA PHE A 107 25.88 1.25 16.18
C PHE A 107 25.04 1.07 17.44
N LEU A 108 23.78 1.55 17.43
CA LEU A 108 22.83 1.37 18.51
C LEU A 108 22.40 -0.10 18.68
N VAL A 109 22.18 -0.81 17.56
CA VAL A 109 21.87 -2.24 17.58
C VAL A 109 23.08 -3.08 17.97
N GLU A 110 24.29 -2.72 17.52
CA GLU A 110 25.54 -3.39 17.91
C GLU A 110 25.85 -3.23 19.40
N GLU A 111 25.54 -2.07 19.99
CA GLU A 111 25.68 -1.82 21.44
C GLU A 111 24.77 -2.74 22.26
N GLY A 112 23.58 -3.08 21.74
CA GLY A 112 22.73 -4.17 22.21
C GLY A 112 21.96 -3.95 23.51
N SER A 113 22.03 -2.77 24.15
CA SER A 113 21.32 -2.51 25.41
C SER A 113 19.82 -2.36 25.25
N TYR A 114 19.34 -1.91 24.07
CA TYR A 114 17.94 -1.57 23.83
C TYR A 114 17.45 -2.14 22.50
N ARG A 115 16.14 -2.23 22.36
CA ARG A 115 15.48 -2.51 21.09
C ARG A 115 14.93 -1.21 20.51
N TYR A 116 14.86 -1.12 19.19
CA TYR A 116 14.50 0.10 18.49
C TYR A 116 13.35 -0.15 17.52
N VAL A 117 12.32 0.69 17.61
CA VAL A 117 11.27 0.81 16.62
C VAL A 117 11.31 2.22 16.06
N LEU A 118 11.27 2.35 14.76
CA LEU A 118 11.29 3.61 14.03
C LEU A 118 10.04 3.72 13.20
N SER A 119 9.50 4.92 13.06
CA SER A 119 8.46 5.19 12.07
C SER A 119 8.77 6.44 11.27
N GLY A 120 8.33 6.45 10.03
CA GLY A 120 8.47 7.61 9.18
C GLY A 120 7.58 7.58 7.96
N SER A 121 7.14 8.76 7.53
CA SER A 121 6.50 8.98 6.25
C SER A 121 7.53 9.52 5.26
N LEU A 122 7.33 9.30 3.96
CA LEU A 122 8.15 9.91 2.90
C LEU A 122 9.64 9.53 2.88
N LEU A 123 10.02 8.43 3.52
CA LEU A 123 11.42 8.03 3.64
C LEU A 123 12.15 7.83 2.30
N GLY A 124 11.43 7.53 1.23
CA GLY A 124 12.03 7.34 -0.09
C GLY A 124 12.66 8.60 -0.71
N THR A 125 12.25 9.78 -0.27
CA THR A 125 12.66 11.07 -0.88
C THR A 125 13.72 11.80 -0.08
N GLU A 126 13.69 11.69 1.24
CA GLU A 126 14.67 12.33 2.13
C GLU A 126 15.88 11.41 2.38
N LEU A 127 15.74 10.10 2.10
CA LEU A 127 16.83 9.14 2.17
C LEU A 127 17.91 9.33 1.10
N LYS A 128 17.75 10.24 0.13
CA LYS A 128 18.82 10.57 -0.84
C LYS A 128 20.10 11.05 -0.18
N ASP A 129 20.00 11.64 1.00
CA ASP A 129 21.13 12.11 1.80
C ASP A 129 21.66 11.06 2.78
N ILE A 130 21.02 9.91 2.89
CA ILE A 130 21.51 8.81 3.74
C ILE A 130 22.63 8.07 3.03
N LYS A 131 23.82 8.15 3.62
CA LYS A 131 25.04 7.51 3.10
C LYS A 131 24.94 5.99 2.98
N SER A 132 24.14 5.31 3.77
CA SER A 132 23.78 3.88 3.60
C SER A 132 22.63 3.47 4.54
N ILE A 133 21.66 2.69 4.04
CA ILE A 133 20.74 1.92 4.90
C ILE A 133 21.56 0.77 5.50
N PRO A 134 21.58 0.60 6.83
CA PRO A 134 22.40 -0.44 7.46
C PRO A 134 21.80 -1.83 7.22
N VAL A 135 22.16 -2.43 6.09
CA VAL A 135 21.74 -3.79 5.73
C VAL A 135 22.19 -4.74 6.84
N GLY A 136 21.26 -5.56 7.34
CA GLY A 136 21.53 -6.52 8.41
C GLY A 136 21.20 -6.05 9.83
N TYR A 137 21.03 -4.75 10.07
CA TYR A 137 20.72 -4.17 11.40
C TYR A 137 19.30 -3.65 11.55
N MET A 138 18.57 -3.54 10.45
CA MET A 138 17.23 -3.01 10.43
C MET A 138 16.34 -3.82 9.47
N ASP A 139 15.21 -4.26 9.96
CA ASP A 139 14.12 -4.79 9.14
C ASP A 139 13.10 -3.68 8.90
N SER A 140 12.37 -3.76 7.80
CA SER A 140 11.36 -2.76 7.47
C SER A 140 10.12 -3.37 6.85
N PHE A 141 8.98 -2.73 7.11
CA PHE A 141 7.77 -2.99 6.34
C PHE A 141 6.99 -1.70 6.09
N GLN A 142 6.26 -1.70 4.98
CA GLN A 142 5.37 -0.60 4.63
C GLN A 142 3.95 -0.87 5.15
N MET A 143 3.35 0.18 5.73
CA MET A 143 1.97 0.21 6.18
C MET A 143 1.10 0.93 5.15
N PHE A 144 -0.04 0.34 4.85
CA PHE A 144 -1.02 0.87 3.90
C PHE A 144 -2.30 1.31 4.64
N PRO A 145 -3.24 2.01 3.98
CA PRO A 145 -4.60 2.15 4.48
C PRO A 145 -5.22 0.79 4.83
N LEU A 146 -6.36 0.75 5.49
CA LEU A 146 -7.07 -0.52 5.75
C LEU A 146 -7.39 -1.19 4.42
N ASP A 147 -7.03 -2.46 4.28
CA ASP A 147 -7.52 -3.27 3.18
C ASP A 147 -9.00 -3.63 3.39
N PHE A 148 -9.63 -4.25 2.40
CA PHE A 148 -11.06 -4.54 2.47
C PHE A 148 -11.42 -5.51 3.61
N GLU A 149 -10.59 -6.48 3.94
CA GLU A 149 -10.79 -7.37 5.08
C GLU A 149 -10.73 -6.61 6.41
N GLU A 150 -9.73 -5.74 6.60
CA GLU A 150 -9.63 -4.89 7.79
C GLU A 150 -10.85 -3.96 7.91
N PHE A 151 -11.34 -3.42 6.78
CA PHE A 151 -12.55 -2.61 6.71
C PHE A 151 -13.81 -3.40 7.12
N LEU A 152 -13.96 -4.64 6.65
CA LEU A 152 -15.08 -5.52 7.03
C LEU A 152 -15.06 -5.80 8.53
N ILE A 153 -13.91 -6.13 9.10
CA ILE A 153 -13.75 -6.38 10.54
C ILE A 153 -14.07 -5.10 11.35
N ALA A 154 -13.60 -3.94 10.88
CA ALA A 154 -13.90 -2.66 11.53
C ALA A 154 -15.41 -2.35 11.54
N ASN A 155 -16.16 -2.80 10.53
CA ASN A 155 -17.61 -2.72 10.44
C ASN A 155 -18.35 -3.85 11.16
N GLY A 156 -17.65 -4.68 11.94
CA GLY A 156 -18.25 -5.71 12.80
C GLY A 156 -18.48 -7.07 12.13
N LEU A 157 -17.91 -7.31 10.93
CA LEU A 157 -18.00 -8.65 10.33
C LEU A 157 -17.19 -9.63 11.16
N ASN A 158 -17.82 -10.76 11.51
CA ASN A 158 -17.19 -11.82 12.30
C ASN A 158 -16.11 -12.55 11.48
N ALA A 159 -14.96 -12.82 12.11
CA ALA A 159 -13.85 -13.55 11.50
C ALA A 159 -14.27 -14.92 10.93
N GLY A 160 -15.14 -15.66 11.61
CA GLY A 160 -15.66 -16.94 11.11
C GLY A 160 -16.45 -16.85 9.80
N VAL A 161 -17.04 -15.69 9.50
CA VAL A 161 -17.67 -15.45 8.18
C VAL A 161 -16.59 -15.27 7.12
N ILE A 162 -15.52 -14.52 7.45
CA ILE A 162 -14.37 -14.31 6.53
C ILE A 162 -13.71 -15.66 6.21
N ASP A 163 -13.46 -16.50 7.22
CA ASP A 163 -12.90 -17.85 7.02
C ASP A 163 -13.78 -18.70 6.09
N ARG A 164 -15.09 -18.64 6.25
CA ARG A 164 -16.03 -19.37 5.39
C ARG A 164 -15.99 -18.87 3.93
N ILE A 165 -15.86 -17.56 3.73
CA ILE A 165 -15.70 -16.99 2.37
C ILE A 165 -14.34 -17.39 1.79
N LYS A 166 -13.28 -17.42 2.61
CA LYS A 166 -11.96 -17.89 2.21
C LYS A 166 -11.99 -19.34 1.75
N MET A 167 -12.73 -20.21 2.45
CA MET A 167 -12.95 -21.59 2.00
C MET A 167 -13.66 -21.66 0.64
N CYS A 168 -14.64 -20.77 0.38
CA CYS A 168 -15.27 -20.71 -0.95
C CYS A 168 -14.26 -20.32 -2.04
N PHE A 169 -13.37 -19.36 -1.76
CA PHE A 169 -12.30 -18.94 -2.66
C PHE A 169 -11.30 -20.08 -2.94
N GLU A 170 -10.85 -20.79 -1.92
CA GLU A 170 -9.88 -21.88 -2.03
C GLU A 170 -10.45 -23.10 -2.77
N ASN A 171 -11.73 -23.43 -2.52
CA ASN A 171 -12.42 -24.55 -3.15
C ASN A 171 -13.11 -24.19 -4.49
N LEU A 172 -12.99 -22.94 -4.93
CA LEU A 172 -13.64 -22.42 -6.15
C LEU A 172 -15.15 -22.68 -6.17
N THR A 173 -15.82 -22.48 -5.04
CA THR A 173 -17.27 -22.69 -4.88
C THR A 173 -18.00 -21.36 -4.69
N PRO A 174 -19.23 -21.21 -5.22
CA PRO A 174 -20.01 -19.99 -5.03
C PRO A 174 -20.28 -19.69 -3.55
N VAL A 175 -20.28 -18.40 -3.21
CA VAL A 175 -20.71 -17.91 -1.90
C VAL A 175 -22.23 -17.89 -1.84
N ASP A 176 -22.80 -18.15 -0.66
CA ASP A 176 -24.24 -17.99 -0.43
C ASP A 176 -24.72 -16.62 -0.93
N ASN A 177 -25.85 -16.59 -1.65
CA ASN A 177 -26.31 -15.40 -2.35
C ASN A 177 -26.64 -14.22 -1.42
N ILE A 178 -27.09 -14.47 -0.19
CA ILE A 178 -27.40 -13.42 0.78
C ILE A 178 -26.09 -12.80 1.26
N ILE A 179 -25.11 -13.63 1.61
CA ILE A 179 -23.77 -13.20 2.04
C ILE A 179 -23.08 -12.46 0.90
N HIS A 180 -23.12 -13.03 -0.32
CA HIS A 180 -22.55 -12.41 -1.51
C HIS A 180 -23.11 -11.00 -1.75
N SER A 181 -24.45 -10.85 -1.74
CA SER A 181 -25.09 -9.55 -1.96
C SER A 181 -24.68 -8.53 -0.91
N LYS A 182 -24.57 -8.94 0.35
CA LYS A 182 -24.14 -8.06 1.44
C LYS A 182 -22.69 -7.63 1.32
N LEU A 183 -21.80 -8.53 0.92
CA LEU A 183 -20.39 -8.22 0.69
C LEU A 183 -20.19 -7.27 -0.50
N ILE A 184 -21.00 -7.39 -1.56
CA ILE A 184 -20.99 -6.43 -2.66
C ILE A 184 -21.44 -5.04 -2.19
N GLU A 185 -22.46 -4.95 -1.32
CA GLU A 185 -22.85 -3.66 -0.70
C GLU A 185 -21.71 -3.08 0.14
N MET A 186 -21.06 -3.89 0.95
CA MET A 186 -19.92 -3.47 1.77
C MET A 186 -18.72 -3.05 0.90
N PHE A 187 -18.48 -3.73 -0.22
CA PHE A 187 -17.44 -3.31 -1.16
C PHE A 187 -17.76 -1.96 -1.80
N HIS A 188 -18.99 -1.71 -2.21
CA HIS A 188 -19.39 -0.40 -2.70
C HIS A 188 -19.24 0.70 -1.64
N LEU A 189 -19.53 0.40 -0.38
CA LEU A 189 -19.27 1.32 0.73
C LEU A 189 -17.77 1.58 0.90
N TYR A 190 -16.93 0.54 0.79
CA TYR A 190 -15.47 0.68 0.83
C TYR A 190 -14.94 1.57 -0.31
N LEU A 191 -15.50 1.49 -1.52
CA LEU A 191 -15.13 2.37 -2.62
C LEU A 191 -15.35 3.86 -2.30
N ILE A 192 -16.26 4.16 -1.37
CA ILE A 192 -16.59 5.54 -0.98
C ILE A 192 -15.80 5.98 0.25
N VAL A 193 -15.74 5.12 1.26
CA VAL A 193 -15.09 5.43 2.54
C VAL A 193 -13.58 5.29 2.43
N GLY A 194 -13.11 4.27 1.70
CA GLY A 194 -11.70 3.91 1.63
C GLY A 194 -11.20 3.23 2.90
N GLY A 195 -9.89 3.13 3.00
CA GLY A 195 -9.17 2.49 4.11
C GLY A 195 -8.41 3.45 5.01
N MET A 196 -8.51 4.78 4.83
CA MET A 196 -7.82 5.71 5.72
C MET A 196 -8.39 5.63 7.13
N PRO A 197 -7.58 5.33 8.18
CA PRO A 197 -8.09 5.06 9.53
C PRO A 197 -8.99 6.16 10.10
N ALA A 198 -8.62 7.43 9.92
CA ALA A 198 -9.42 8.56 10.40
C ALA A 198 -10.79 8.61 9.72
N VAL A 199 -10.84 8.33 8.41
CA VAL A 199 -12.07 8.30 7.62
C VAL A 199 -12.96 7.13 8.04
N VAL A 200 -12.39 5.94 8.22
CA VAL A 200 -13.14 4.75 8.68
C VAL A 200 -13.73 5.00 10.07
N VAL A 201 -12.94 5.55 11.01
CA VAL A 201 -13.43 5.91 12.35
C VAL A 201 -14.56 6.94 12.26
N LYS A 202 -14.41 7.97 11.42
CA LYS A 202 -15.44 8.98 11.19
C LYS A 202 -16.74 8.34 10.69
N TYR A 203 -16.64 7.44 9.71
CA TYR A 203 -17.80 6.71 9.20
C TYR A 203 -18.49 5.88 10.29
N LEU A 204 -17.72 5.10 11.06
CA LEU A 204 -18.26 4.25 12.13
C LEU A 204 -18.97 5.04 13.24
N GLN A 205 -18.51 6.27 13.51
CA GLN A 205 -19.08 7.14 14.53
C GLN A 205 -20.35 7.84 14.07
N THR A 206 -20.41 8.27 12.80
CA THR A 206 -21.46 9.16 12.32
C THR A 206 -22.42 8.52 11.33
N ASN A 207 -22.02 7.48 10.62
CA ASN A 207 -22.69 6.90 9.46
C ASN A 207 -23.09 7.96 8.40
N ASN A 208 -22.33 9.07 8.35
CA ASN A 208 -22.64 10.24 7.54
C ASN A 208 -21.57 10.44 6.45
N LEU A 209 -21.94 10.24 5.20
CA LEU A 209 -21.01 10.36 4.07
C LEU A 209 -20.50 11.79 3.85
N LYS A 210 -21.24 12.82 4.29
CA LYS A 210 -20.75 14.21 4.22
C LYS A 210 -19.52 14.39 5.13
N ASP A 211 -19.58 13.85 6.35
CA ASP A 211 -18.46 13.91 7.29
C ASP A 211 -17.26 13.11 6.79
N VAL A 212 -17.52 11.96 6.14
CA VAL A 212 -16.51 11.15 5.46
C VAL A 212 -15.77 11.95 4.40
N VAL A 213 -16.50 12.60 3.49
CA VAL A 213 -15.90 13.41 2.41
C VAL A 213 -15.12 14.60 2.96
N GLN A 214 -15.59 15.23 4.03
CA GLN A 214 -14.85 16.32 4.68
C GLN A 214 -13.50 15.85 5.23
N GLU A 215 -13.47 14.68 5.88
CA GLU A 215 -12.23 14.08 6.40
C GLU A 215 -11.28 13.71 5.25
N GLN A 216 -11.78 13.08 4.18
CA GLN A 216 -11.01 12.74 2.99
C GLN A 216 -10.39 13.97 2.33
N ASN A 217 -11.16 15.06 2.18
CA ASN A 217 -10.67 16.31 1.62
C ASN A 217 -9.57 16.93 2.49
N SER A 218 -9.69 16.83 3.82
CA SER A 218 -8.66 17.30 4.75
C SER A 218 -7.35 16.51 4.57
N ILE A 219 -7.43 15.21 4.36
CA ILE A 219 -6.25 14.35 4.10
C ILE A 219 -5.61 14.71 2.74
N ASN A 220 -6.42 14.84 1.68
CA ASN A 220 -5.93 15.24 0.37
C ASN A 220 -5.26 16.63 0.40
N MET A 221 -5.82 17.56 1.18
CA MET A 221 -5.21 18.87 1.39
C MET A 221 -3.87 18.76 2.12
N ALA A 222 -3.77 17.90 3.14
CA ALA A 222 -2.51 17.65 3.85
C ALA A 222 -1.45 17.08 2.91
N TYR A 223 -1.79 16.15 2.01
CA TYR A 223 -0.86 15.63 0.99
C TYR A 223 -0.36 16.74 0.06
N ARG A 224 -1.26 17.63 -0.42
CA ARG A 224 -0.86 18.80 -1.23
C ARG A 224 0.06 19.76 -0.48
N GLN A 225 -0.15 19.95 0.81
CA GLN A 225 0.72 20.77 1.65
C GLN A 225 2.09 20.14 1.84
N ASP A 226 2.17 18.82 2.01
CA ASP A 226 3.46 18.13 2.12
C ASP A 226 4.25 18.20 0.81
N ILE A 227 3.58 18.00 -0.32
CA ILE A 227 4.18 18.23 -1.65
C ILE A 227 4.77 19.64 -1.75
N SER A 228 4.08 20.66 -1.20
CA SER A 228 4.54 22.06 -1.29
C SER A 228 5.78 22.37 -0.44
N LYS A 229 6.10 21.55 0.56
CA LYS A 229 7.32 21.68 1.38
C LYS A 229 8.57 21.14 0.68
N TYR A 230 8.36 20.38 -0.36
CA TYR A 230 9.43 19.75 -1.13
C TYR A 230 10.10 20.72 -2.11
N ASP A 231 11.20 20.27 -2.71
CA ASP A 231 12.06 20.97 -3.65
C ASP A 231 11.33 22.03 -4.51
N ALA A 232 11.83 23.26 -4.47
CA ALA A 232 11.20 24.41 -5.12
C ALA A 232 11.02 24.24 -6.65
N GLU A 233 11.87 23.45 -7.32
CA GLU A 233 11.77 23.20 -8.76
C GLU A 233 10.73 22.14 -9.13
N ASN A 234 10.59 21.08 -8.34
CA ASN A 234 9.75 19.93 -8.68
C ASN A 234 8.37 19.94 -8.02
N LYS A 235 8.14 20.75 -6.98
CA LYS A 235 6.87 20.79 -6.23
C LYS A 235 5.64 21.06 -7.11
N LEU A 236 5.78 21.93 -8.12
CA LEU A 236 4.67 22.23 -9.02
C LEU A 236 4.30 21.02 -9.86
N TYR A 237 5.30 20.29 -10.38
CA TYR A 237 5.08 19.08 -11.17
C TYR A 237 4.46 17.96 -10.32
N ILE A 238 4.95 17.74 -9.10
CA ILE A 238 4.42 16.73 -8.19
C ILE A 238 2.95 17.03 -7.89
N LYS A 239 2.62 18.29 -7.61
CA LYS A 239 1.24 18.71 -7.33
C LYS A 239 0.34 18.54 -8.55
N GLU A 240 0.79 18.97 -9.73
CA GLU A 240 0.04 18.80 -10.98
C GLU A 240 -0.22 17.31 -11.29
N ILE A 241 0.79 16.45 -11.14
CA ILE A 241 0.65 15.01 -11.33
C ILE A 241 -0.40 14.45 -10.35
N PHE A 242 -0.31 14.80 -9.06
CA PHE A 242 -1.25 14.34 -8.05
C PHE A 242 -2.69 14.78 -8.37
N ASP A 243 -2.89 16.05 -8.74
CA ASP A 243 -4.21 16.61 -9.06
C ASP A 243 -4.80 16.03 -10.35
N LEU A 244 -3.98 15.55 -11.28
CA LEU A 244 -4.40 14.93 -12.54
C LEU A 244 -4.76 13.45 -12.40
N ILE A 245 -4.41 12.75 -11.32
CA ILE A 245 -4.71 11.32 -11.15
C ILE A 245 -6.17 10.98 -11.49
N PRO A 246 -7.19 11.68 -10.94
CA PRO A 246 -8.59 11.33 -11.22
C PRO A 246 -8.96 11.46 -12.70
N SER A 247 -8.52 12.53 -13.36
CA SER A 247 -8.84 12.78 -14.77
C SER A 247 -8.14 11.78 -15.70
N GLU A 248 -6.88 11.44 -15.42
CA GLU A 248 -6.13 10.46 -16.21
C GLU A 248 -6.72 9.05 -16.08
N LEU A 249 -7.16 8.65 -14.90
CA LEU A 249 -7.82 7.37 -14.66
C LEU A 249 -9.23 7.31 -15.30
N ASN A 250 -9.89 8.45 -15.49
CA ASN A 250 -11.20 8.50 -16.14
C ASN A 250 -11.12 8.53 -17.67
N ASN A 251 -9.94 8.74 -18.23
CA ASN A 251 -9.73 8.69 -19.68
C ASN A 251 -9.91 7.26 -20.21
N GLN A 252 -10.30 7.13 -21.47
CA GLN A 252 -10.54 5.83 -22.12
C GLN A 252 -9.35 4.86 -22.01
N ASN A 253 -8.12 5.39 -22.05
CA ASN A 253 -6.90 4.60 -21.95
C ASN A 253 -6.34 4.47 -20.54
N LYS A 254 -6.87 5.21 -19.57
CA LYS A 254 -6.44 5.26 -18.15
C LYS A 254 -4.92 5.43 -17.94
N ARG A 255 -4.17 5.80 -18.98
CA ARG A 255 -2.73 6.03 -18.92
C ARG A 255 -2.45 7.45 -18.55
N PHE A 256 -1.40 7.66 -17.79
CA PHE A 256 -0.92 8.98 -17.51
C PHE A 256 -0.33 9.61 -18.79
N ILE A 257 -0.94 10.69 -19.29
CA ILE A 257 -0.57 11.35 -20.52
C ILE A 257 0.30 12.55 -20.22
N MET A 258 1.61 12.46 -20.48
CA MET A 258 2.58 13.51 -20.21
C MET A 258 2.24 14.86 -20.85
N LYS A 259 1.61 14.86 -22.01
CA LYS A 259 1.19 16.09 -22.71
C LYS A 259 0.16 16.91 -21.93
N ASN A 260 -0.61 16.26 -21.03
CA ASN A 260 -1.58 16.95 -20.18
C ASN A 260 -0.89 17.78 -19.08
N LEU A 261 0.37 17.48 -18.75
CA LEU A 261 1.21 18.32 -17.88
C LEU A 261 1.82 19.48 -18.67
N ASN A 262 2.49 19.17 -19.76
CA ASN A 262 3.10 20.18 -20.63
C ASN A 262 3.48 19.56 -21.99
N GLU A 263 2.99 20.16 -23.09
CA GLU A 263 3.19 19.63 -24.44
C GLU A 263 4.67 19.59 -24.88
N ASN A 264 5.51 20.44 -24.31
CA ASN A 264 6.89 20.65 -24.73
C ASN A 264 7.93 19.93 -23.86
N LEU A 265 7.53 19.31 -22.73
CA LEU A 265 8.47 18.68 -21.81
C LEU A 265 8.51 17.16 -21.98
N LYS A 266 9.72 16.61 -21.88
CA LYS A 266 9.96 15.16 -21.95
C LYS A 266 9.72 14.49 -20.59
N PHE A 267 9.39 13.20 -20.60
CA PHE A 267 9.20 12.36 -19.41
C PHE A 267 10.34 12.50 -18.38
N SER A 268 11.60 12.56 -18.84
CA SER A 268 12.77 12.69 -17.97
C SER A 268 12.71 13.90 -17.02
N LYS A 269 11.95 14.95 -17.36
CA LYS A 269 11.78 16.12 -16.50
C LYS A 269 10.83 15.83 -15.30
N TYR A 270 9.91 14.89 -15.47
CA TYR A 270 8.91 14.54 -14.47
C TYR A 270 9.22 13.23 -13.71
N GLU A 271 10.20 12.47 -14.16
CA GLU A 271 10.50 11.12 -13.62
C GLU A 271 10.69 11.14 -12.10
N ASN A 272 11.46 12.12 -11.59
CA ASN A 272 11.66 12.28 -10.14
C ASN A 272 10.36 12.57 -9.39
N SER A 273 9.42 13.30 -10.01
CA SER A 273 8.12 13.62 -9.40
C SER A 273 7.22 12.37 -9.26
N PHE A 274 7.24 11.49 -10.26
CA PHE A 274 6.53 10.20 -10.16
C PHE A 274 7.16 9.25 -9.14
N ILE A 275 8.50 9.20 -9.12
CA ILE A 275 9.24 8.42 -8.11
C ILE A 275 8.88 8.93 -6.71
N TRP A 276 8.85 10.24 -6.53
CA TRP A 276 8.49 10.86 -5.26
C TRP A 276 7.07 10.41 -4.79
N LEU A 277 6.05 10.54 -5.65
CA LEU A 277 4.68 10.15 -5.31
C LEU A 277 4.56 8.67 -4.94
N LYS A 278 5.30 7.81 -5.65
CA LYS A 278 5.38 6.37 -5.34
C LYS A 278 6.05 6.14 -3.99
N ASP A 279 7.22 6.72 -3.77
CA ASP A 279 8.03 6.50 -2.56
C ASP A 279 7.37 7.12 -1.32
N ALA A 280 6.64 8.23 -1.51
CA ALA A 280 5.77 8.81 -0.49
C ALA A 280 4.57 7.92 -0.14
N GLY A 281 4.28 6.91 -0.96
CA GLY A 281 3.15 6.02 -0.78
C GLY A 281 1.80 6.66 -1.10
N VAL A 282 1.77 7.80 -1.80
CA VAL A 282 0.54 8.52 -2.17
C VAL A 282 -0.01 8.12 -3.52
N ALA A 283 0.82 7.51 -4.39
CA ALA A 283 0.40 7.01 -5.68
C ALA A 283 0.99 5.64 -5.99
N LEU A 284 0.25 4.84 -6.75
CA LEU A 284 0.57 3.46 -7.07
C LEU A 284 0.72 3.33 -8.59
N PRO A 285 1.94 3.29 -9.13
CA PRO A 285 2.15 3.13 -10.58
C PRO A 285 1.90 1.68 -11.02
N ASN A 286 1.12 1.52 -12.09
CA ASN A 286 0.88 0.26 -12.78
C ASN A 286 1.53 0.35 -14.16
N TYR A 287 2.66 -0.34 -14.36
CA TYR A 287 3.49 -0.21 -15.56
C TYR A 287 3.04 -1.12 -16.70
N CYS A 288 3.17 -0.64 -17.93
CA CYS A 288 2.95 -1.49 -19.11
C CYS A 288 4.06 -2.53 -19.23
N ALA A 289 3.69 -3.80 -19.34
CA ALA A 289 4.57 -4.87 -19.77
C ALA A 289 4.45 -5.06 -21.27
N ASP A 290 5.57 -5.11 -21.97
CA ASP A 290 5.59 -5.32 -23.44
C ASP A 290 5.29 -6.79 -23.79
N GLU A 291 5.69 -7.71 -22.92
CA GLU A 291 5.40 -9.14 -23.03
C GLU A 291 4.94 -9.71 -21.68
N PRO A 292 3.92 -10.58 -21.68
CA PRO A 292 3.45 -11.27 -20.46
C PRO A 292 4.33 -12.49 -20.15
N LYS A 293 5.58 -12.25 -19.82
CA LYS A 293 6.58 -13.27 -19.47
C LYS A 293 7.29 -12.91 -18.16
N ILE A 294 7.62 -13.92 -17.37
CA ILE A 294 8.40 -13.79 -16.14
C ILE A 294 9.88 -13.61 -16.48
N PRO A 295 10.60 -12.71 -15.78
CA PRO A 295 10.08 -11.70 -14.85
C PRO A 295 9.52 -10.46 -15.58
N LEU A 296 8.34 -10.00 -15.18
CA LEU A 296 7.65 -8.84 -15.80
C LEU A 296 8.47 -7.55 -15.76
N ILE A 297 9.36 -7.42 -14.76
CA ILE A 297 10.22 -6.25 -14.65
C ILE A 297 11.15 -6.06 -15.85
N LEU A 298 11.51 -7.13 -16.54
CA LEU A 298 12.39 -7.08 -17.72
C LEU A 298 11.66 -6.56 -18.96
N SER A 299 10.33 -6.72 -19.02
CA SER A 299 9.49 -6.22 -20.11
C SER A 299 8.77 -4.91 -19.78
N ARG A 300 9.16 -4.23 -18.67
CA ARG A 300 8.54 -3.00 -18.20
C ARG A 300 8.87 -1.81 -19.09
N SER A 301 7.86 -1.20 -19.68
CA SER A 301 7.96 0.10 -20.34
C SER A 301 8.06 1.23 -19.33
N ARG A 302 9.13 2.02 -19.37
CA ARG A 302 9.37 3.09 -18.38
C ARG A 302 8.37 4.25 -18.46
N ASN A 303 7.92 4.58 -19.67
CA ASN A 303 7.11 5.78 -19.95
C ASN A 303 5.61 5.49 -20.11
N LEU A 304 5.20 4.22 -19.95
CA LEU A 304 3.82 3.80 -20.12
C LEU A 304 3.33 3.20 -18.82
N PHE A 305 2.51 3.96 -18.09
CA PHE A 305 1.92 3.50 -16.83
C PHE A 305 0.56 4.16 -16.59
N LYS A 306 -0.26 3.49 -15.79
CA LYS A 306 -1.41 4.07 -15.10
C LYS A 306 -0.96 4.51 -13.72
N LEU A 307 -1.53 5.56 -13.16
CA LEU A 307 -1.20 6.04 -11.83
C LEU A 307 -2.45 6.00 -10.96
N PHE A 308 -2.50 5.05 -10.03
CA PHE A 308 -3.58 4.93 -9.06
C PHE A 308 -3.30 5.75 -7.80
N HIS A 309 -4.34 6.13 -7.09
CA HIS A 309 -4.22 6.78 -5.79
C HIS A 309 -3.96 5.72 -4.70
N CYS A 310 -3.33 6.10 -3.59
CA CYS A 310 -3.04 5.18 -2.48
C CYS A 310 -4.27 4.72 -1.70
N ASP A 311 -5.41 5.36 -1.89
CA ASP A 311 -6.68 5.04 -1.22
C ASP A 311 -7.86 5.38 -2.11
N VAL A 312 -8.77 4.43 -2.29
CA VAL A 312 -9.93 4.57 -3.20
C VAL A 312 -10.93 5.62 -2.72
N GLY A 313 -11.11 5.74 -1.41
CA GLY A 313 -11.99 6.76 -0.84
C GLY A 313 -11.44 8.18 -1.05
N LEU A 314 -10.13 8.35 -0.91
CA LEU A 314 -9.47 9.61 -1.22
C LEU A 314 -9.60 9.94 -2.71
N LEU A 315 -9.41 8.97 -3.60
CA LEU A 315 -9.65 9.14 -5.04
C LEU A 315 -11.10 9.55 -5.30
N ALA A 316 -12.07 8.85 -4.70
CA ALA A 316 -13.50 9.14 -4.88
C ALA A 316 -13.85 10.58 -4.47
N SER A 317 -13.23 11.10 -3.39
CA SER A 317 -13.44 12.49 -2.95
C SER A 317 -12.86 13.53 -3.91
N MET A 318 -11.84 13.18 -4.68
CA MET A 318 -11.22 14.09 -5.66
C MET A 318 -12.09 14.32 -6.92
N TYR A 319 -13.07 13.46 -7.20
CA TYR A 319 -14.01 13.66 -8.30
C TYR A 319 -15.04 14.80 -8.03
N MET A 320 -15.01 15.41 -6.85
CA MET A 320 -15.73 16.66 -6.45
C MET A 320 -17.25 16.68 -6.64
N ASP A 321 -17.89 15.56 -6.99
CA ASP A 321 -19.34 15.49 -7.11
C ASP A 321 -19.94 14.78 -5.90
N ASN A 322 -20.58 15.53 -5.00
CA ASN A 322 -21.29 14.95 -3.85
C ASN A 322 -22.39 13.94 -4.25
N ASN A 323 -22.81 13.96 -5.53
CA ASN A 323 -23.73 12.98 -6.06
C ASN A 323 -23.02 11.67 -6.47
N LEU A 324 -21.70 11.66 -6.67
CA LEU A 324 -20.97 10.46 -7.07
C LEU A 324 -21.10 9.37 -6.01
N GLN A 325 -20.93 9.70 -4.73
CA GLN A 325 -21.06 8.74 -3.62
C GLN A 325 -22.47 8.14 -3.58
N ILE A 326 -23.51 8.97 -3.73
CA ILE A 326 -24.90 8.52 -3.75
C ILE A 326 -25.15 7.62 -4.98
N LYS A 327 -24.62 7.98 -6.12
CA LYS A 327 -24.73 7.20 -7.36
C LYS A 327 -24.01 5.85 -7.26
N ILE A 328 -22.83 5.80 -6.59
CA ILE A 328 -22.11 4.53 -6.31
C ILE A 328 -23.00 3.61 -5.48
N LEU A 329 -23.58 4.11 -4.38
CA LEU A 329 -24.47 3.32 -3.51
C LEU A 329 -25.73 2.87 -4.24
N ASN A 330 -26.31 3.71 -5.06
CA ASN A 330 -27.52 3.42 -5.83
C ASN A 330 -27.27 2.54 -7.07
N LYS A 331 -25.99 2.19 -7.35
CA LYS A 331 -25.61 1.41 -8.53
C LYS A 331 -26.07 2.05 -9.85
N ASP A 332 -25.93 3.39 -9.92
CA ASP A 332 -26.42 4.19 -11.04
C ASP A 332 -25.63 3.82 -12.33
N LYS A 333 -26.36 3.65 -13.46
CA LYS A 333 -25.79 3.09 -14.68
C LYS A 333 -24.90 4.06 -15.46
N ASP A 334 -24.99 5.35 -15.16
CA ASP A 334 -24.36 6.42 -15.95
C ASP A 334 -22.93 6.76 -15.50
N ILE A 335 -22.36 6.01 -14.52
CA ILE A 335 -21.03 6.26 -14.01
C ILE A 335 -20.05 5.20 -14.53
N ASN A 336 -18.93 5.68 -15.03
CA ASN A 336 -17.78 4.81 -15.33
C ASN A 336 -17.04 4.44 -14.04
N PHE A 337 -17.53 3.41 -13.34
CA PHE A 337 -16.89 2.90 -12.13
C PHE A 337 -15.55 2.20 -12.38
N GLY A 338 -15.16 1.97 -13.61
CA GLY A 338 -13.97 1.18 -13.94
C GLY A 338 -12.70 1.69 -13.28
N ALA A 339 -12.50 3.01 -13.25
CA ALA A 339 -11.31 3.61 -12.63
C ALA A 339 -11.27 3.40 -11.11
N ILE A 340 -12.41 3.56 -10.43
CA ILE A 340 -12.54 3.40 -8.97
C ILE A 340 -12.35 1.93 -8.58
N TYR A 341 -12.94 0.99 -9.34
CA TYR A 341 -12.76 -0.44 -9.11
C TYR A 341 -11.29 -0.86 -9.33
N GLU A 342 -10.66 -0.41 -10.42
CA GLU A 342 -9.24 -0.71 -10.65
C GLU A 342 -8.35 -0.12 -9.57
N ASN A 343 -8.66 1.07 -9.04
CA ASN A 343 -7.90 1.66 -7.94
C ASN A 343 -7.98 0.80 -6.67
N ALA A 344 -9.18 0.35 -6.27
CA ALA A 344 -9.33 -0.53 -5.11
C ALA A 344 -8.57 -1.86 -5.28
N ILE A 345 -8.57 -2.43 -6.49
CA ILE A 345 -7.79 -3.64 -6.77
C ILE A 345 -6.28 -3.37 -6.75
N ALA A 346 -5.83 -2.21 -7.25
CA ALA A 346 -4.42 -1.82 -7.19
C ALA A 346 -3.93 -1.71 -5.74
N GLU A 347 -4.71 -1.09 -4.84
CA GLU A 347 -4.41 -1.00 -3.41
C GLU A 347 -4.30 -2.37 -2.75
N GLU A 348 -5.30 -3.23 -2.99
CA GLU A 348 -5.31 -4.59 -2.46
C GLU A 348 -4.06 -5.39 -2.89
N LEU A 349 -3.69 -5.32 -4.16
CA LEU A 349 -2.51 -6.01 -4.68
C LEU A 349 -1.22 -5.46 -4.09
N VAL A 350 -1.06 -4.14 -4.03
CA VAL A 350 0.16 -3.51 -3.48
C VAL A 350 0.29 -3.77 -1.99
N SER A 351 -0.80 -3.70 -1.22
CA SER A 351 -0.78 -4.00 0.22
C SER A 351 -0.31 -5.43 0.54
N LYS A 352 -0.50 -6.35 -0.41
CA LYS A 352 -0.06 -7.76 -0.35
C LYS A 352 1.33 -7.98 -0.95
N GLY A 353 2.00 -6.91 -1.40
CA GLY A 353 3.36 -6.93 -1.91
C GLY A 353 3.49 -7.30 -3.39
N PHE A 354 2.41 -7.27 -4.17
CA PHE A 354 2.49 -7.43 -5.61
C PHE A 354 3.00 -6.14 -6.28
N ASP A 355 3.86 -6.30 -7.27
CA ASP A 355 4.16 -5.24 -8.22
C ASP A 355 3.06 -5.18 -9.27
N LEU A 356 2.67 -3.97 -9.67
CA LEU A 356 1.58 -3.78 -10.62
C LEU A 356 2.10 -3.66 -12.05
N TYR A 357 1.57 -4.50 -12.92
CA TYR A 357 1.75 -4.41 -14.37
C TYR A 357 0.40 -4.51 -15.06
N TYR A 358 0.29 -3.92 -16.24
CA TYR A 358 -0.79 -4.15 -17.19
C TYR A 358 -0.20 -4.54 -18.55
N TYR A 359 -1.00 -5.17 -19.38
CA TYR A 359 -0.56 -5.54 -20.72
C TYR A 359 -1.40 -4.81 -21.75
N LYS A 360 -0.75 -4.28 -22.78
CA LYS A 360 -1.45 -3.70 -23.92
C LYS A 360 -0.77 -4.05 -25.23
N ASN A 361 -1.58 -4.57 -26.14
CA ASN A 361 -1.17 -4.86 -27.49
C ASN A 361 -2.25 -4.40 -28.48
N ASN A 362 -1.84 -3.78 -29.59
CA ASN A 362 -2.79 -3.24 -30.58
C ASN A 362 -3.71 -4.30 -31.21
N LYS A 363 -3.26 -5.57 -31.26
CA LYS A 363 -4.02 -6.69 -31.84
C LYS A 363 -4.82 -7.48 -30.78
N LEU A 364 -4.30 -7.58 -29.57
CA LEU A 364 -4.89 -8.39 -28.51
C LEU A 364 -5.83 -7.60 -27.62
N GLY A 365 -5.59 -6.31 -27.44
CA GLY A 365 -6.31 -5.44 -26.52
C GLY A 365 -5.50 -5.11 -25.27
N GLU A 366 -6.20 -4.71 -24.21
CA GLU A 366 -5.59 -4.32 -22.93
C GLU A 366 -6.12 -5.22 -21.80
N ILE A 367 -5.22 -5.71 -20.94
CA ILE A 367 -5.51 -6.45 -19.69
C ILE A 367 -5.23 -5.50 -18.53
N ASP A 368 -6.16 -5.36 -17.59
CA ASP A 368 -6.09 -4.36 -16.53
C ASP A 368 -4.90 -4.55 -15.59
N PHE A 369 -4.64 -5.81 -15.16
CA PHE A 369 -3.47 -6.15 -14.37
C PHE A 369 -2.83 -7.47 -14.81
N LEU A 370 -1.51 -7.50 -14.71
CA LEU A 370 -0.71 -8.72 -14.70
C LEU A 370 0.06 -8.79 -13.38
N ILE A 371 0.00 -9.91 -12.70
CA ILE A 371 0.81 -10.16 -11.50
C ILE A 371 1.63 -11.43 -11.68
N GLU A 372 2.77 -11.49 -11.01
CA GLU A 372 3.57 -12.71 -10.89
C GLU A 372 3.17 -13.43 -9.60
N ASN A 373 2.73 -14.67 -9.71
CA ASN A 373 2.40 -15.48 -8.54
C ASN A 373 2.66 -16.97 -8.84
N LYS A 374 3.28 -17.68 -7.91
CA LYS A 374 3.61 -19.12 -8.03
C LYS A 374 4.41 -19.46 -9.28
N GLY A 375 5.33 -18.57 -9.67
CA GLY A 375 6.14 -18.76 -10.87
C GLY A 375 5.40 -18.60 -12.19
N PHE A 376 4.17 -18.07 -12.18
CA PHE A 376 3.34 -17.86 -13.36
C PHE A 376 2.88 -16.41 -13.50
N ILE A 377 2.56 -16.02 -14.72
CA ILE A 377 1.81 -14.80 -15.00
C ILE A 377 0.32 -15.06 -14.74
N VAL A 378 -0.28 -14.21 -13.95
CA VAL A 378 -1.71 -14.24 -13.62
C VAL A 378 -2.37 -12.97 -14.12
N PRO A 379 -3.13 -13.00 -15.23
CA PRO A 379 -3.92 -11.88 -15.68
C PRO A 379 -5.16 -11.66 -14.81
N LEU A 380 -5.48 -10.37 -14.55
CA LEU A 380 -6.72 -9.97 -13.90
C LEU A 380 -7.43 -8.94 -14.78
N GLU A 381 -8.70 -9.17 -14.97
CA GLU A 381 -9.62 -8.28 -15.70
C GLU A 381 -10.70 -7.79 -14.75
N ILE A 382 -10.95 -6.48 -14.72
CA ILE A 382 -11.89 -5.85 -13.77
C ILE A 382 -13.15 -5.44 -14.51
N LYS A 383 -14.30 -5.88 -14.02
CA LYS A 383 -15.60 -5.61 -14.63
C LYS A 383 -16.59 -5.03 -13.61
N SER A 384 -16.87 -3.75 -13.72
CA SER A 384 -17.87 -3.07 -12.87
C SER A 384 -19.31 -3.19 -13.38
N GLY A 385 -19.51 -3.59 -14.65
CA GLY A 385 -20.81 -3.63 -15.32
C GLY A 385 -21.42 -5.02 -15.49
N LYS A 386 -22.63 -5.08 -16.06
CA LYS A 386 -23.37 -6.33 -16.32
C LYS A 386 -22.75 -7.22 -17.38
N SER A 387 -21.91 -6.65 -18.27
CA SER A 387 -21.28 -7.39 -19.40
C SER A 387 -19.95 -8.02 -19.00
N TYR A 388 -19.85 -8.56 -17.79
CA TYR A 388 -18.61 -9.10 -17.23
C TYR A 388 -18.06 -10.32 -18.00
N LYS A 389 -18.89 -11.02 -18.77
CA LYS A 389 -18.46 -12.14 -19.65
C LYS A 389 -17.84 -11.68 -20.98
N ARG A 390 -17.77 -10.36 -21.26
CA ARG A 390 -17.08 -9.82 -22.44
C ARG A 390 -15.67 -9.37 -22.06
N HIS A 391 -14.67 -10.15 -22.48
CA HIS A 391 -13.26 -9.90 -22.19
C HIS A 391 -12.38 -10.36 -23.36
N ASN A 392 -12.65 -9.83 -24.56
CA ASN A 392 -11.96 -10.21 -25.80
C ASN A 392 -10.43 -10.16 -25.69
N ALA A 393 -9.88 -9.18 -24.95
CA ALA A 393 -8.44 -9.06 -24.77
C ALA A 393 -7.88 -10.27 -24.00
N LEU A 394 -8.57 -10.69 -22.93
CA LEU A 394 -8.19 -11.86 -22.15
C LEU A 394 -8.32 -13.15 -22.95
N ASP A 395 -9.40 -13.31 -23.70
CA ASP A 395 -9.61 -14.48 -24.57
C ASP A 395 -8.50 -14.57 -25.63
N ASN A 396 -8.17 -13.44 -26.28
CA ASN A 396 -7.07 -13.36 -27.24
C ASN A 396 -5.71 -13.68 -26.60
N LEU A 397 -5.48 -13.25 -25.37
CA LEU A 397 -4.24 -13.53 -24.64
C LEU A 397 -4.11 -15.02 -24.31
N LEU A 398 -5.19 -15.65 -23.82
CA LEU A 398 -5.22 -17.07 -23.45
C LEU A 398 -5.11 -18.02 -24.65
N MET A 399 -5.42 -17.56 -25.87
CA MET A 399 -5.21 -18.31 -27.12
C MET A 399 -3.76 -18.31 -27.59
N ARG A 400 -2.89 -17.50 -26.99
CA ARG A 400 -1.46 -17.45 -27.32
C ARG A 400 -0.67 -18.48 -26.53
N ASP A 401 0.49 -18.81 -27.05
CA ASP A 401 1.44 -19.71 -26.40
C ASP A 401 2.25 -18.99 -25.31
N PHE A 402 1.50 -18.47 -24.30
CA PHE A 402 2.05 -17.95 -23.06
C PHE A 402 1.77 -18.94 -21.94
N ASP A 403 2.72 -19.08 -21.00
CA ASP A 403 2.54 -19.93 -19.83
C ASP A 403 1.62 -19.26 -18.80
N ILE A 404 0.32 -19.25 -19.13
CA ILE A 404 -0.77 -18.71 -18.32
C ILE A 404 -1.70 -19.86 -17.94
N PRO A 405 -1.57 -20.42 -16.73
CA PRO A 405 -2.39 -21.55 -16.29
C PRO A 405 -3.82 -21.13 -15.95
N LYS A 406 -4.03 -19.91 -15.48
CA LYS A 406 -5.32 -19.35 -15.05
C LYS A 406 -5.35 -17.84 -15.18
N ALA A 407 -6.55 -17.30 -15.31
CA ALA A 407 -6.82 -15.86 -15.32
C ALA A 407 -8.07 -15.57 -14.50
N TYR A 408 -8.12 -14.41 -13.87
CA TYR A 408 -9.23 -14.00 -13.04
C TYR A 408 -10.01 -12.85 -13.64
N ILE A 409 -11.34 -12.94 -13.60
CA ILE A 409 -12.26 -11.87 -13.94
C ILE A 409 -12.97 -11.44 -12.64
N LEU A 410 -12.61 -10.28 -12.14
CA LEU A 410 -13.18 -9.71 -10.90
C LEU A 410 -14.41 -8.87 -11.24
N SER A 411 -15.55 -9.21 -10.66
CA SER A 411 -16.83 -8.54 -10.96
C SER A 411 -17.80 -8.58 -9.78
N ASN A 412 -18.98 -8.00 -9.96
CA ASN A 412 -20.06 -8.09 -8.97
C ASN A 412 -20.83 -9.40 -9.03
N SER A 413 -20.46 -10.36 -9.90
CA SER A 413 -21.08 -11.68 -9.96
C SER A 413 -20.49 -12.64 -8.95
N ASN A 414 -21.22 -13.72 -8.65
CA ASN A 414 -20.72 -14.78 -7.79
C ASN A 414 -19.66 -15.64 -8.50
N LEU A 415 -18.98 -16.50 -7.78
CA LEU A 415 -17.89 -17.33 -8.28
C LEU A 415 -18.40 -18.33 -9.33
N GLU A 416 -17.69 -18.39 -10.46
CA GLU A 416 -17.94 -19.31 -11.57
C GLU A 416 -16.59 -19.69 -12.21
N VAL A 417 -16.43 -20.92 -12.67
CA VAL A 417 -15.20 -21.41 -13.33
C VAL A 417 -15.53 -21.83 -14.76
N ASP A 418 -14.74 -21.34 -15.73
CA ASP A 418 -14.84 -21.69 -17.14
C ASP A 418 -13.44 -21.94 -17.73
N GLY A 419 -12.98 -23.19 -17.66
CA GLY A 419 -11.65 -23.58 -18.11
C GLY A 419 -10.55 -22.86 -17.32
N LYS A 420 -9.69 -22.10 -18.02
CA LYS A 420 -8.63 -21.27 -17.38
C LYS A 420 -9.17 -19.98 -16.75
N LYS A 421 -10.43 -19.61 -17.02
CA LYS A 421 -11.05 -18.37 -16.54
C LYS A 421 -11.80 -18.62 -15.25
N ILE A 422 -11.46 -17.87 -14.24
CA ILE A 422 -12.10 -17.92 -12.92
C ILE A 422 -12.75 -16.56 -12.69
N TYR A 423 -14.09 -16.55 -12.71
CA TYR A 423 -14.88 -15.38 -12.38
C TYR A 423 -14.99 -15.31 -10.85
N LEU A 424 -14.51 -14.24 -10.28
CA LEU A 424 -14.55 -14.04 -8.83
C LEU A 424 -15.42 -12.84 -8.46
N PRO A 425 -16.17 -12.92 -7.36
CA PRO A 425 -16.68 -11.73 -6.71
C PRO A 425 -15.52 -10.77 -6.43
N ILE A 426 -15.68 -9.48 -6.75
CA ILE A 426 -14.59 -8.50 -6.66
C ILE A 426 -13.97 -8.41 -5.27
N TYR A 427 -14.75 -8.60 -4.22
CA TYR A 427 -14.26 -8.59 -2.84
C TYR A 427 -13.31 -9.77 -2.52
N MET A 428 -13.29 -10.83 -3.32
CA MET A 428 -12.38 -11.96 -3.09
C MET A 428 -10.92 -11.63 -3.39
N ILE A 429 -10.61 -10.45 -3.96
CA ILE A 429 -9.24 -9.95 -4.05
C ILE A 429 -8.56 -9.90 -2.67
N MET A 430 -9.31 -9.74 -1.59
CA MET A 430 -8.77 -9.75 -0.23
C MET A 430 -8.04 -11.05 0.14
N PHE A 431 -8.30 -12.16 -0.56
CA PHE A 431 -7.64 -13.46 -0.33
C PHE A 431 -6.45 -13.74 -1.24
N PHE A 432 -6.11 -12.81 -2.14
CA PHE A 432 -4.88 -12.96 -2.91
C PHE A 432 -3.68 -12.81 -1.98
N GLU A 433 -2.75 -13.74 -2.08
CA GLU A 433 -1.51 -13.74 -1.33
C GLU A 433 -0.34 -13.91 -2.30
N LYS A 434 0.68 -13.07 -2.16
CA LYS A 434 1.94 -13.23 -2.91
C LYS A 434 2.69 -14.40 -2.31
N ASP A 435 3.22 -15.28 -3.17
CA ASP A 435 4.02 -16.41 -2.72
C ASP A 435 5.15 -15.98 -1.81
N LYS A 436 5.29 -16.69 -0.72
CA LYS A 436 6.52 -16.69 0.06
C LYS A 436 7.49 -17.68 -0.57
N MET A 437 8.75 -17.29 -0.67
CA MET A 437 9.80 -18.20 -1.09
C MET A 437 9.80 -19.40 -0.14
N GLU A 438 9.66 -20.61 -0.69
CA GLU A 438 9.77 -21.84 0.11
C GLU A 438 11.23 -22.01 0.57
N ASP A 439 11.42 -22.61 1.76
CA ASP A 439 12.74 -22.95 2.25
C ASP A 439 13.39 -23.95 1.30
N PHE A 440 14.33 -23.48 0.51
CA PHE A 440 15.09 -24.30 -0.43
C PHE A 440 16.55 -24.35 0.00
N THR A 441 16.97 -25.49 0.54
CA THR A 441 18.36 -25.71 0.92
C THR A 441 19.07 -26.47 -0.21
N TYR A 442 20.02 -25.81 -0.86
CA TYR A 442 20.88 -26.42 -1.86
C TYR A 442 22.35 -26.35 -1.42
N LYS A 443 23.00 -27.50 -1.29
CA LYS A 443 24.40 -27.59 -0.94
C LYS A 443 25.13 -28.37 -2.02
N ILE A 444 26.15 -27.76 -2.59
CA ILE A 444 27.07 -28.46 -3.49
C ILE A 444 28.08 -29.25 -2.64
N ASP A 445 28.17 -30.53 -2.87
CA ASP A 445 29.21 -31.36 -2.27
C ASP A 445 30.53 -31.22 -3.07
N LEU A 446 31.51 -30.60 -2.46
CA LEU A 446 32.85 -30.40 -3.04
C LEU A 446 33.89 -31.42 -2.54
N SER A 447 33.46 -32.46 -1.81
CA SER A 447 34.35 -33.42 -1.20
C SER A 447 35.15 -34.31 -2.23
N ASN A 448 34.75 -34.26 -3.50
CA ASN A 448 35.34 -35.05 -4.60
C ASN A 448 36.16 -34.21 -5.61
N ILE A 449 36.54 -32.96 -5.26
CA ILE A 449 37.40 -32.11 -6.10
C ILE A 449 38.83 -32.09 -5.59
#